data_ccfc200f7b768c49d1a9c1498d1e48b1
#
_entry.id   ccfc200f7b768c49d1a9c1498d1e48b1
#
_cell.length_a   1.000
_cell.length_b   1.000
_cell.length_c   1.000
_cell.angle_alpha   90.00
_cell.angle_beta   90.00
_cell.angle_gamma   90.00
#
_symmetry.space_group_name_H-M   'P 1'
#
loop_
_entity.id
_entity.type
_entity.pdbx_description
1 polymer ?
#
loop_
_entity_poly.entity_id
_entity_poly.type
_entity_poly.pdbx_seq_one_letter_code
_entity_poly.pdbx_strand_id
1 'polypeptide(L)'
;PQDAVKTCVTCEVSYCEECLKATHPNKKPFTGHRLVEPSLDSHLRGFMCLEHEDEKVNMYCVTDEQLICALCKLVGRHRDHQVAALADRFDKLKQALDSNLSNLIKRTSELESLMGKLIQTCQNVEVNASRQENKLLEECDLLINIIQQRRQIITTKIKEGKDIRLRKLAQQIAGCKQCIERSSSLITQADQTLKETNHTHFLQSAKSICERVSMATASSQILLPEINLIDAFDTFALDFTREKKMLESLDYLTAPNPPVIREELCTASYDTITVHWTSDDEFSVVSYELQYAIFTSQANVVSLCNSVDSWMIVPNIKQNQYTVHGLQCGTRYIFIVKAINQAGNRCSAPGKLKTNSQPFKLDPKSAHRKLRVSHDNLTVERDETSSKKSHSQERFSSHSSYGVTGNVYIDSGRHYWEALIGGSTWFAVGITYKSAPKHEWVGKNAASWVLSRCNNSWAVRHNSKEIPIDSSQHLRRLGVLLDYDSGSLSFYDAVGSQHLYTFDITFSQPVCPVFNVWNRCLTILSGLPIPDYLEDTDYNN
;
A
#
# COMPACT_ATOMS: atom_id res chain seq x y z
N PRO A 1 -8.71 -60.44 -20.93
CA PRO A 1 -9.26 -59.72 -22.07
C PRO A 1 -10.37 -60.59 -22.67
N GLN A 2 -11.59 -60.05 -22.75
CA GLN A 2 -12.74 -60.69 -23.38
C GLN A 2 -12.75 -60.29 -24.86
N ASP A 3 -13.10 -61.22 -25.74
CA ASP A 3 -13.16 -60.95 -27.17
C ASP A 3 -14.27 -59.93 -27.51
N ALA A 4 -13.99 -59.11 -28.51
CA ALA A 4 -14.95 -58.11 -28.96
C ALA A 4 -16.16 -58.74 -29.66
N VAL A 5 -17.36 -58.39 -29.24
CA VAL A 5 -18.62 -58.95 -29.77
C VAL A 5 -19.27 -58.03 -30.81
N LYS A 6 -19.10 -56.72 -30.69
CA LYS A 6 -19.57 -55.70 -31.63
C LYS A 6 -18.63 -54.52 -31.72
N THR A 7 -18.57 -53.93 -32.92
CA THR A 7 -17.84 -52.68 -33.18
C THR A 7 -18.91 -51.58 -33.43
N CYS A 8 -18.82 -50.48 -32.71
CA CYS A 8 -19.61 -49.32 -33.01
C CYS A 8 -18.89 -48.46 -34.07
N VAL A 9 -19.51 -48.32 -35.25
CA VAL A 9 -18.95 -47.54 -36.37
C VAL A 9 -18.89 -46.06 -36.03
N THR A 10 -19.82 -45.59 -35.23
CA THR A 10 -19.91 -44.16 -34.82
C THR A 10 -18.89 -43.81 -33.76
N CYS A 11 -18.56 -44.73 -32.86
CA CYS A 11 -17.57 -44.53 -31.79
C CYS A 11 -16.18 -45.09 -32.16
N GLU A 12 -16.11 -45.83 -33.27
CA GLU A 12 -14.87 -46.49 -33.77
C GLU A 12 -14.21 -47.44 -32.75
N VAL A 13 -14.97 -48.00 -31.84
CA VAL A 13 -14.48 -48.86 -30.75
C VAL A 13 -15.19 -50.19 -30.80
N SER A 14 -14.39 -51.28 -30.63
CA SER A 14 -14.90 -52.66 -30.50
C SER A 14 -15.13 -52.99 -29.02
N TYR A 15 -16.26 -53.52 -28.69
CA TYR A 15 -16.70 -53.80 -27.33
C TYR A 15 -16.94 -55.28 -27.08
N CYS A 16 -16.54 -55.79 -25.93
CA CYS A 16 -17.05 -57.02 -25.40
C CYS A 16 -18.49 -56.84 -24.90
N GLU A 17 -19.20 -57.94 -24.62
CA GLU A 17 -20.61 -57.92 -24.27
C GLU A 17 -20.93 -57.04 -23.04
N GLU A 18 -20.11 -57.07 -22.01
CA GLU A 18 -20.25 -56.29 -20.80
C GLU A 18 -20.02 -54.79 -21.05
N CYS A 19 -18.93 -54.46 -21.76
CA CYS A 19 -18.62 -53.07 -22.10
C CYS A 19 -19.68 -52.48 -23.05
N LEU A 20 -20.20 -53.28 -23.98
CA LEU A 20 -21.26 -52.84 -24.89
C LEU A 20 -22.55 -52.48 -24.13
N LYS A 21 -22.97 -53.29 -23.17
CA LYS A 21 -24.13 -53.01 -22.32
C LYS A 21 -23.93 -51.79 -21.43
N ALA A 22 -22.72 -51.59 -20.93
CA ALA A 22 -22.37 -50.46 -20.04
C ALA A 22 -22.26 -49.13 -20.80
N THR A 23 -21.66 -49.12 -21.99
CA THR A 23 -21.35 -47.90 -22.73
C THR A 23 -22.33 -47.55 -23.84
N HIS A 24 -23.12 -48.52 -24.32
CA HIS A 24 -24.15 -48.34 -25.35
C HIS A 24 -25.51 -48.89 -24.89
N PRO A 25 -26.08 -48.34 -23.81
CA PRO A 25 -27.43 -48.70 -23.36
C PRO A 25 -28.43 -48.32 -24.44
N ASN A 26 -29.54 -49.10 -24.55
CA ASN A 26 -30.59 -48.89 -25.54
C ASN A 26 -31.44 -47.64 -25.22
N LYS A 27 -30.79 -46.47 -25.11
CA LYS A 27 -31.34 -45.13 -24.83
C LYS A 27 -30.66 -44.10 -25.71
N LYS A 28 -31.38 -43.03 -26.07
CA LYS A 28 -30.73 -41.87 -26.75
C LYS A 28 -29.56 -41.32 -25.90
N PRO A 29 -28.42 -40.96 -26.50
CA PRO A 29 -28.16 -40.79 -27.94
C PRO A 29 -27.68 -42.07 -28.66
N PHE A 30 -27.45 -43.16 -27.96
CA PHE A 30 -26.78 -44.37 -28.48
C PHE A 30 -27.64 -45.22 -29.42
N THR A 31 -28.96 -45.03 -29.42
CA THR A 31 -29.89 -45.77 -30.35
C THR A 31 -29.68 -45.42 -31.82
N GLY A 32 -28.96 -44.33 -32.13
CA GLY A 32 -28.57 -43.95 -33.50
C GLY A 32 -27.19 -44.48 -33.93
N HIS A 33 -26.46 -45.13 -33.03
CA HIS A 33 -25.14 -45.68 -33.35
C HIS A 33 -25.28 -47.04 -34.07
N ARG A 34 -24.51 -47.19 -35.14
CA ARG A 34 -24.51 -48.44 -35.93
C ARG A 34 -23.50 -49.41 -35.34
N LEU A 35 -24.00 -50.55 -34.86
CA LEU A 35 -23.21 -51.68 -34.37
C LEU A 35 -23.04 -52.70 -35.48
N VAL A 36 -21.80 -53.12 -35.74
CA VAL A 36 -21.44 -54.14 -36.75
C VAL A 36 -20.63 -55.26 -36.10
N GLU A 37 -20.54 -56.41 -36.76
CA GLU A 37 -19.65 -57.53 -36.34
C GLU A 37 -18.20 -57.07 -36.37
N PRO A 38 -17.37 -57.48 -35.39
CA PRO A 38 -15.94 -57.17 -35.39
C PRO A 38 -15.29 -57.85 -36.61
N SER A 39 -14.75 -57.07 -37.54
CA SER A 39 -14.01 -57.57 -38.68
C SER A 39 -12.63 -56.92 -38.76
N LEU A 40 -11.62 -57.69 -39.10
CA LEU A 40 -10.24 -57.22 -39.36
C LEU A 40 -10.15 -56.22 -40.53
N ASP A 41 -11.17 -56.21 -41.41
CA ASP A 41 -11.22 -55.35 -42.60
C ASP A 41 -11.92 -53.97 -42.39
N SER A 42 -12.23 -53.58 -41.16
CA SER A 42 -12.91 -52.29 -40.88
C SER A 42 -12.10 -51.08 -41.31
N HIS A 43 -10.78 -51.19 -41.45
CA HIS A 43 -9.94 -50.09 -41.92
C HIS A 43 -10.06 -49.79 -43.42
N LEU A 44 -10.55 -50.73 -44.25
CA LEU A 44 -10.71 -50.50 -45.71
C LEU A 44 -12.05 -49.86 -46.10
N ARG A 45 -13.08 -49.95 -45.26
CA ARG A 45 -14.39 -49.29 -45.50
C ARG A 45 -14.40 -47.79 -45.25
N GLY A 46 -13.48 -47.28 -44.53
CA GLY A 46 -13.36 -45.82 -44.26
C GLY A 46 -13.04 -44.94 -45.48
N PHE A 47 -12.74 -45.56 -46.63
CA PHE A 47 -12.41 -44.83 -47.86
C PHE A 47 -13.56 -44.77 -48.86
N MET A 48 -14.72 -45.39 -48.57
CA MET A 48 -15.88 -45.40 -49.44
C MET A 48 -16.95 -44.40 -48.94
N CYS A 49 -17.65 -43.74 -49.84
CA CYS A 49 -18.71 -42.81 -49.49
C CYS A 49 -19.92 -43.53 -48.88
N LEU A 50 -20.45 -43.00 -47.79
CA LEU A 50 -21.62 -43.55 -47.10
C LEU A 50 -22.93 -43.44 -47.92
N GLU A 51 -22.99 -42.51 -48.87
CA GLU A 51 -24.17 -42.22 -49.72
C GLU A 51 -24.05 -42.83 -51.12
N HIS A 52 -22.82 -43.12 -51.57
CA HIS A 52 -22.52 -43.65 -52.89
C HIS A 52 -21.57 -44.87 -52.73
N GLU A 53 -22.14 -46.03 -52.68
CA GLU A 53 -21.44 -47.26 -52.23
C GLU A 53 -20.18 -47.64 -53.07
N ASP A 54 -20.15 -47.24 -54.34
CA ASP A 54 -19.03 -47.51 -55.26
C ASP A 54 -18.03 -46.36 -55.39
N GLU A 55 -18.24 -45.23 -54.69
CA GLU A 55 -17.40 -44.05 -54.83
C GLU A 55 -16.46 -43.87 -53.66
N LYS A 56 -15.19 -43.60 -53.96
CA LYS A 56 -14.18 -43.33 -52.94
C LYS A 56 -14.32 -41.88 -52.42
N VAL A 57 -14.17 -41.71 -51.10
CA VAL A 57 -14.07 -40.43 -50.48
C VAL A 57 -12.75 -39.73 -50.93
N ASN A 58 -12.88 -38.54 -51.51
CA ASN A 58 -11.75 -37.78 -52.06
C ASN A 58 -11.80 -36.26 -51.71
N MET A 59 -12.83 -35.81 -51.00
CA MET A 59 -13.01 -34.45 -50.57
C MET A 59 -13.54 -34.38 -49.15
N TYR A 60 -13.36 -33.19 -48.52
CA TYR A 60 -13.87 -32.86 -47.21
C TYR A 60 -14.85 -31.68 -47.31
N CYS A 61 -16.07 -31.85 -46.90
CA CYS A 61 -17.04 -30.77 -46.77
C CYS A 61 -16.70 -29.96 -45.51
N VAL A 62 -16.31 -28.67 -45.70
CA VAL A 62 -15.92 -27.78 -44.60
C VAL A 62 -17.16 -27.32 -43.81
N THR A 63 -18.30 -27.21 -44.50
CA THR A 63 -19.59 -26.75 -43.92
C THR A 63 -20.19 -27.76 -42.97
N ASP A 64 -20.21 -29.05 -43.37
CA ASP A 64 -20.80 -30.15 -42.57
C ASP A 64 -19.74 -30.97 -41.81
N GLU A 65 -18.46 -30.63 -41.98
CA GLU A 65 -17.32 -31.33 -41.36
C GLU A 65 -17.30 -32.85 -41.64
N GLN A 66 -17.61 -33.23 -42.89
CA GLN A 66 -17.74 -34.63 -43.32
C GLN A 66 -16.84 -34.97 -44.50
N LEU A 67 -16.41 -36.22 -44.54
CA LEU A 67 -15.76 -36.81 -45.68
C LEU A 67 -16.77 -37.16 -46.77
N ILE A 68 -16.56 -36.69 -48.00
CA ILE A 68 -17.49 -36.84 -49.12
C ILE A 68 -16.77 -37.30 -50.39
N CYS A 69 -17.51 -37.91 -51.28
CA CYS A 69 -17.03 -38.20 -52.64
C CYS A 69 -17.39 -37.09 -53.62
N ALA A 70 -16.88 -37.17 -54.85
CA ALA A 70 -17.20 -36.17 -55.90
C ALA A 70 -18.68 -36.09 -56.26
N LEU A 71 -19.42 -37.20 -56.24
CA LEU A 71 -20.83 -37.23 -56.49
C LEU A 71 -21.65 -36.47 -55.44
N CYS A 72 -21.27 -36.58 -54.15
CA CYS A 72 -21.89 -35.79 -53.09
C CYS A 72 -21.78 -34.28 -53.33
N LYS A 73 -20.66 -33.81 -53.93
CA LYS A 73 -20.46 -32.39 -54.29
C LYS A 73 -21.23 -32.02 -55.57
N LEU A 74 -21.23 -32.88 -56.60
CA LEU A 74 -21.76 -32.52 -57.89
C LEU A 74 -23.30 -32.60 -57.99
N VAL A 75 -23.88 -33.65 -57.42
CA VAL A 75 -25.32 -33.94 -57.51
C VAL A 75 -26.01 -34.19 -56.20
N GLY A 76 -25.25 -34.34 -55.10
CA GLY A 76 -25.77 -34.58 -53.76
C GLY A 76 -26.06 -33.32 -52.95
N ARG A 77 -26.37 -33.50 -51.67
CA ARG A 77 -26.73 -32.43 -50.72
C ARG A 77 -25.61 -31.44 -50.39
N HIS A 78 -24.35 -31.73 -50.76
CA HIS A 78 -23.21 -30.86 -50.53
C HIS A 78 -22.87 -29.96 -51.72
N ARG A 79 -23.79 -29.80 -52.69
CA ARG A 79 -23.57 -29.06 -53.93
C ARG A 79 -23.12 -27.61 -53.68
N ASP A 80 -23.78 -26.93 -52.77
CA ASP A 80 -23.51 -25.51 -52.43
C ASP A 80 -22.56 -25.31 -51.25
N HIS A 81 -22.08 -26.42 -50.63
CA HIS A 81 -21.16 -26.33 -49.48
C HIS A 81 -19.74 -26.12 -49.93
N GLN A 82 -18.93 -25.47 -49.05
CA GLN A 82 -17.50 -25.34 -49.24
C GLN A 82 -16.82 -26.71 -49.05
N VAL A 83 -15.95 -27.08 -49.98
CA VAL A 83 -15.18 -28.32 -49.92
C VAL A 83 -13.68 -28.03 -50.03
N ALA A 84 -12.88 -28.86 -49.39
CA ALA A 84 -11.43 -28.79 -49.42
C ALA A 84 -10.82 -30.13 -49.86
N ALA A 85 -9.59 -30.09 -50.39
CA ALA A 85 -8.83 -31.29 -50.62
C ALA A 85 -8.52 -32.03 -49.29
N LEU A 86 -8.53 -33.35 -49.31
CA LEU A 86 -8.27 -34.15 -48.12
C LEU A 86 -6.91 -33.82 -47.50
N ALA A 87 -5.85 -33.64 -48.33
CA ALA A 87 -4.52 -33.31 -47.85
C ALA A 87 -4.47 -31.94 -47.12
N ASP A 88 -5.06 -30.89 -47.69
CA ASP A 88 -5.07 -29.56 -47.08
C ASP A 88 -5.83 -29.52 -45.76
N ARG A 89 -6.94 -30.27 -45.69
CA ARG A 89 -7.72 -30.37 -44.46
C ARG A 89 -7.05 -31.21 -43.41
N PHE A 90 -6.39 -32.30 -43.83
CA PHE A 90 -5.60 -33.13 -42.94
C PHE A 90 -4.48 -32.32 -42.25
N ASP A 91 -3.70 -31.56 -43.01
CA ASP A 91 -2.61 -30.76 -42.46
C ASP A 91 -3.10 -29.70 -41.50
N LYS A 92 -4.21 -28.99 -41.86
CA LYS A 92 -4.81 -27.99 -40.98
C LYS A 92 -5.36 -28.59 -39.69
N LEU A 93 -6.07 -29.72 -39.76
CA LEU A 93 -6.61 -30.39 -38.57
C LEU A 93 -5.51 -30.96 -37.68
N LYS A 94 -4.47 -31.53 -38.31
CA LYS A 94 -3.30 -32.09 -37.62
C LYS A 94 -2.57 -30.98 -36.85
N GLN A 95 -2.34 -29.83 -37.50
CA GLN A 95 -1.69 -28.68 -36.87
C GLN A 95 -2.55 -28.11 -35.73
N ALA A 96 -3.86 -28.00 -35.93
CA ALA A 96 -4.76 -27.53 -34.87
C ALA A 96 -4.79 -28.49 -33.67
N LEU A 97 -4.82 -29.79 -33.92
CA LEU A 97 -4.79 -30.81 -32.88
C LEU A 97 -3.46 -30.77 -32.11
N ASP A 98 -2.33 -30.66 -32.81
CA ASP A 98 -1.00 -30.56 -32.21
C ASP A 98 -0.87 -29.32 -31.34
N SER A 99 -1.36 -28.16 -31.81
CA SER A 99 -1.39 -26.92 -31.04
C SER A 99 -2.26 -27.04 -29.78
N ASN A 100 -3.46 -27.64 -29.93
CA ASN A 100 -4.36 -27.85 -28.78
C ASN A 100 -3.78 -28.85 -27.77
N LEU A 101 -3.13 -29.91 -28.26
CA LEU A 101 -2.43 -30.89 -27.41
C LEU A 101 -1.28 -30.23 -26.66
N SER A 102 -0.46 -29.43 -27.34
CA SER A 102 0.64 -28.67 -26.72
C SER A 102 0.13 -27.72 -25.63
N ASN A 103 -0.98 -27.02 -25.89
CA ASN A 103 -1.62 -26.15 -24.89
C ASN A 103 -2.18 -26.95 -23.70
N LEU A 104 -2.75 -28.12 -23.95
CA LEU A 104 -3.27 -29.00 -22.88
C LEU A 104 -2.12 -29.52 -22.00
N ILE A 105 -1.02 -29.98 -22.61
CA ILE A 105 0.17 -30.42 -21.90
C ILE A 105 0.71 -29.29 -21.01
N LYS A 106 0.83 -28.07 -21.55
CA LYS A 106 1.28 -26.90 -20.78
C LYS A 106 0.38 -26.64 -19.58
N ARG A 107 -0.95 -26.62 -19.79
CA ARG A 107 -1.92 -26.41 -18.69
C ARG A 107 -1.85 -27.51 -17.64
N THR A 108 -1.69 -28.76 -18.06
CA THR A 108 -1.54 -29.90 -17.13
C THR A 108 -0.28 -29.71 -16.27
N SER A 109 0.85 -29.36 -16.87
CA SER A 109 2.10 -29.08 -16.13
C SER A 109 1.96 -27.90 -15.16
N GLU A 110 1.24 -26.84 -15.54
CA GLU A 110 0.92 -25.73 -14.65
C GLU A 110 0.08 -26.18 -13.45
N LEU A 111 -0.95 -27.03 -13.67
CA LEU A 111 -1.78 -27.59 -12.61
C LEU A 111 -1.01 -28.51 -11.68
N GLU A 112 -0.11 -29.36 -12.22
CA GLU A 112 0.76 -30.22 -11.42
C GLU A 112 1.69 -29.38 -10.53
N SER A 113 2.26 -28.30 -11.07
CA SER A 113 3.06 -27.35 -10.30
C SER A 113 2.26 -26.69 -9.18
N LEU A 114 1.02 -26.27 -9.47
CA LEU A 114 0.13 -25.68 -8.45
C LEU A 114 -0.25 -26.70 -7.37
N MET A 115 -0.53 -27.94 -7.77
CA MET A 115 -0.82 -29.03 -6.82
C MET A 115 0.39 -29.29 -5.90
N GLY A 116 1.60 -29.33 -6.45
CA GLY A 116 2.82 -29.45 -5.66
C GLY A 116 2.98 -28.33 -4.62
N LYS A 117 2.71 -27.09 -5.02
CA LYS A 117 2.72 -25.93 -4.11
C LYS A 117 1.66 -26.04 -3.02
N LEU A 118 0.44 -26.51 -3.35
CA LEU A 118 -0.62 -26.71 -2.36
C LEU A 118 -0.26 -27.78 -1.33
N ILE A 119 0.30 -28.92 -1.76
CA ILE A 119 0.78 -29.97 -0.87
C ILE A 119 1.86 -29.44 0.07
N GLN A 120 2.84 -28.69 -0.47
CA GLN A 120 3.86 -28.04 0.35
C GLN A 120 3.27 -27.06 1.36
N THR A 121 2.25 -26.31 0.95
CA THR A 121 1.55 -25.38 1.84
C THR A 121 0.83 -26.12 2.96
N CYS A 122 0.15 -27.25 2.68
CA CYS A 122 -0.46 -28.08 3.72
C CYS A 122 0.57 -28.56 4.75
N GLN A 123 1.72 -29.07 4.29
CA GLN A 123 2.80 -29.48 5.18
C GLN A 123 3.33 -28.33 6.04
N ASN A 124 3.48 -27.14 5.45
CA ASN A 124 3.89 -25.95 6.16
C ASN A 124 2.87 -25.53 7.24
N VAL A 125 1.57 -25.67 6.96
CA VAL A 125 0.50 -25.39 7.93
C VAL A 125 0.62 -26.31 9.15
N GLU A 126 0.79 -27.62 8.93
CA GLU A 126 0.95 -28.60 10.03
C GLU A 126 2.18 -28.31 10.88
N VAL A 127 3.34 -28.08 10.23
CA VAL A 127 4.59 -27.76 10.92
C VAL A 127 4.49 -26.44 11.71
N ASN A 128 3.87 -25.43 11.11
CA ASN A 128 3.71 -24.14 11.77
C ASN A 128 2.71 -24.22 12.94
N ALA A 129 1.60 -24.95 12.78
CA ALA A 129 0.64 -25.18 13.86
C ALA A 129 1.30 -25.87 15.06
N SER A 130 1.99 -27.00 14.83
CA SER A 130 2.71 -27.71 15.89
C SER A 130 3.78 -26.86 16.57
N ARG A 131 4.48 -26.00 15.82
CA ARG A 131 5.44 -25.05 16.41
C ARG A 131 4.75 -24.03 17.31
N GLN A 132 3.59 -23.50 16.92
CA GLN A 132 2.85 -22.53 17.73
C GLN A 132 2.22 -23.20 18.98
N GLU A 133 1.73 -24.42 18.87
CA GLU A 133 1.25 -25.20 20.02
C GLU A 133 2.36 -25.43 21.05
N ASN A 134 3.56 -25.83 20.62
CA ASN A 134 4.71 -26.00 21.51
C ASN A 134 5.11 -24.68 22.17
N LYS A 135 5.12 -23.58 21.39
CA LYS A 135 5.41 -22.26 21.94
C LYS A 135 4.37 -21.81 22.96
N LEU A 136 3.08 -22.10 22.72
CA LEU A 136 2.01 -21.81 23.68
C LEU A 136 2.24 -22.54 25.00
N LEU A 137 2.64 -23.83 24.96
CA LEU A 137 2.98 -24.60 26.15
C LEU A 137 4.14 -23.97 26.93
N GLU A 138 5.22 -23.60 26.25
CA GLU A 138 6.37 -22.93 26.87
C GLU A 138 5.99 -21.61 27.55
N GLU A 139 5.22 -20.75 26.87
CA GLU A 139 4.78 -19.46 27.44
C GLU A 139 3.82 -19.64 28.62
N CYS A 140 2.91 -20.64 28.57
CA CYS A 140 2.05 -20.97 29.70
C CYS A 140 2.85 -21.47 30.90
N ASP A 141 3.86 -22.31 30.67
CA ASP A 141 4.73 -22.80 31.75
C ASP A 141 5.53 -21.67 32.38
N LEU A 142 5.99 -20.70 31.60
CA LEU A 142 6.65 -19.50 32.12
C LEU A 142 5.70 -18.66 32.99
N LEU A 143 4.46 -18.44 32.55
CA LEU A 143 3.46 -17.72 33.34
C LEU A 143 3.13 -18.44 34.64
N ILE A 144 2.95 -19.76 34.60
CA ILE A 144 2.71 -20.59 35.79
C ILE A 144 3.89 -20.47 36.78
N ASN A 145 5.12 -20.52 36.28
CA ASN A 145 6.32 -20.37 37.11
C ASN A 145 6.36 -18.97 37.77
N ILE A 146 6.08 -17.90 37.02
CA ILE A 146 6.00 -16.56 37.58
C ILE A 146 4.95 -16.48 38.68
N ILE A 147 3.76 -17.04 38.48
CA ILE A 147 2.68 -17.06 39.47
C ILE A 147 3.11 -17.84 40.72
N GLN A 148 3.78 -18.98 40.54
CA GLN A 148 4.28 -19.79 41.65
C GLN A 148 5.35 -19.06 42.47
N GLN A 149 6.29 -18.41 41.80
CA GLN A 149 7.32 -17.59 42.48
C GLN A 149 6.69 -16.42 43.25
N ARG A 150 5.73 -15.69 42.59
CA ARG A 150 5.02 -14.61 43.29
C ARG A 150 4.22 -15.10 44.50
N ARG A 151 3.55 -16.26 44.38
CA ARG A 151 2.87 -16.91 45.50
C ARG A 151 3.83 -17.14 46.65
N GLN A 152 5.02 -17.69 46.39
CA GLN A 152 6.01 -17.97 47.42
C GLN A 152 6.50 -16.68 48.10
N ILE A 153 6.82 -15.65 47.32
CA ILE A 153 7.27 -14.35 47.85
C ILE A 153 6.18 -13.73 48.73
N ILE A 154 4.93 -13.70 48.28
CA ILE A 154 3.81 -13.14 49.06
C ILE A 154 3.57 -13.96 50.33
N THR A 155 3.60 -15.30 50.24
CA THR A 155 3.47 -16.16 51.40
C THR A 155 4.56 -15.90 52.43
N THR A 156 5.81 -15.72 51.99
CA THR A 156 6.93 -15.39 52.87
C THR A 156 6.72 -14.04 53.57
N LYS A 157 6.33 -13.00 52.79
CA LYS A 157 6.02 -11.67 53.36
C LYS A 157 4.88 -11.70 54.37
N ILE A 158 3.84 -12.51 54.15
CA ILE A 158 2.74 -12.69 55.07
C ILE A 158 3.24 -13.36 56.39
N LYS A 159 4.05 -14.42 56.28
CA LYS A 159 4.63 -15.11 57.45
C LYS A 159 5.54 -14.18 58.25
N GLU A 160 6.45 -13.48 57.58
CA GLU A 160 7.35 -12.51 58.23
C GLU A 160 6.56 -11.38 58.91
N GLY A 161 5.57 -10.83 58.21
CA GLY A 161 4.70 -9.80 58.77
C GLY A 161 3.95 -10.27 59.98
N LYS A 162 3.41 -11.49 59.98
CA LYS A 162 2.79 -12.15 61.15
C LYS A 162 3.80 -12.29 62.28
N ASP A 163 4.98 -12.83 62.01
CA ASP A 163 5.98 -13.11 63.06
C ASP A 163 6.53 -11.81 63.69
N ILE A 164 6.66 -10.74 62.92
CA ILE A 164 7.03 -9.41 63.41
C ILE A 164 5.94 -8.90 64.39
N ARG A 165 4.67 -8.97 63.99
CA ARG A 165 3.53 -8.52 64.84
C ARG A 165 3.40 -9.32 66.06
N LEU A 166 3.47 -10.66 65.93
CA LEU A 166 3.41 -11.55 67.13
C LEU A 166 4.55 -11.30 68.10
N ARG A 167 5.78 -11.06 67.64
CA ARG A 167 6.92 -10.66 68.45
C ARG A 167 6.68 -9.36 69.22
N LYS A 168 6.16 -8.33 68.49
CA LYS A 168 5.80 -7.05 69.10
C LYS A 168 4.72 -7.22 70.20
N LEU A 169 3.66 -7.98 69.87
CA LEU A 169 2.59 -8.29 70.85
C LEU A 169 3.13 -9.07 72.00
N ALA A 170 3.99 -10.08 71.83
CA ALA A 170 4.63 -10.82 72.88
C ALA A 170 5.49 -9.92 73.80
N GLN A 171 6.23 -8.97 73.24
CA GLN A 171 6.96 -7.96 74.00
C GLN A 171 6.03 -7.08 74.86
N GLN A 172 4.91 -6.63 74.24
CA GLN A 172 3.91 -5.82 74.94
C GLN A 172 3.26 -6.64 76.10
N ILE A 173 2.91 -7.89 75.84
CA ILE A 173 2.36 -8.81 76.83
C ILE A 173 3.38 -9.01 78.00
N ALA A 174 4.66 -9.23 77.65
CA ALA A 174 5.71 -9.37 78.64
C ALA A 174 5.86 -8.10 79.50
N GLY A 175 5.81 -6.94 78.88
CA GLY A 175 5.82 -5.63 79.54
C GLY A 175 4.63 -5.47 80.50
N CYS A 176 3.42 -5.78 79.98
CA CYS A 176 2.21 -5.77 80.87
C CYS A 176 2.32 -6.72 82.05
N LYS A 177 2.80 -7.95 81.82
CA LYS A 177 3.00 -8.94 82.86
C LYS A 177 3.96 -8.42 83.91
N GLN A 178 5.07 -7.84 83.51
CA GLN A 178 6.05 -7.27 84.46
C GLN A 178 5.45 -6.10 85.26
N CYS A 179 4.63 -5.26 84.64
CA CYS A 179 3.92 -4.18 85.33
C CYS A 179 2.92 -4.74 86.36
N ILE A 180 2.15 -5.75 85.94
CA ILE A 180 1.21 -6.43 86.85
C ILE A 180 1.92 -7.04 88.04
N GLU A 181 3.05 -7.74 87.87
CA GLU A 181 3.85 -8.34 88.93
C GLU A 181 4.37 -7.26 89.89
N ARG A 182 4.90 -6.14 89.37
CA ARG A 182 5.34 -5.01 90.22
C ARG A 182 4.19 -4.40 91.01
N SER A 183 3.07 -4.16 90.39
CA SER A 183 1.88 -3.61 91.03
C SER A 183 1.35 -4.57 92.08
N SER A 184 1.26 -5.86 91.75
CA SER A 184 0.82 -6.91 92.71
C SER A 184 1.72 -6.99 93.98
N SER A 185 3.05 -6.93 93.74
CA SER A 185 4.02 -6.89 94.87
C SER A 185 3.82 -5.66 95.75
N LEU A 186 3.61 -4.48 95.12
CA LEU A 186 3.36 -3.24 95.86
C LEU A 186 2.02 -3.25 96.59
N ILE A 187 0.96 -3.80 95.99
CA ILE A 187 -0.34 -3.99 96.65
C ILE A 187 -0.19 -4.90 97.87
N THR A 188 0.53 -6.02 97.76
CA THR A 188 0.77 -6.94 98.84
C THR A 188 1.53 -6.26 100.00
N GLN A 189 2.58 -5.47 99.68
CA GLN A 189 3.33 -4.72 100.67
C GLN A 189 2.47 -3.65 101.35
N ALA A 190 1.64 -2.93 100.59
CA ALA A 190 0.72 -1.94 101.17
C ALA A 190 -0.34 -2.59 102.08
N ASP A 191 -0.92 -3.70 101.64
CA ASP A 191 -1.91 -4.46 102.46
C ASP A 191 -1.31 -5.03 103.78
N GLN A 192 -0.09 -5.53 103.70
CA GLN A 192 0.63 -5.96 104.89
C GLN A 192 0.90 -4.81 105.86
N THR A 193 1.29 -3.64 105.35
CA THR A 193 1.53 -2.43 106.12
C THR A 193 0.24 -1.95 106.79
N LEU A 194 -0.87 -1.97 106.06
CA LEU A 194 -2.20 -1.59 106.61
C LEU A 194 -2.69 -2.52 107.75
N LYS A 195 -2.26 -3.76 107.77
CA LYS A 195 -2.57 -4.76 108.83
C LYS A 195 -1.66 -4.67 110.04
N GLU A 196 -0.63 -3.83 110.01
CA GLU A 196 0.29 -3.61 111.07
C GLU A 196 -0.41 -2.92 112.28
N THR A 197 -0.40 -3.49 113.42
CA THR A 197 -1.03 -3.01 114.69
C THR A 197 -0.08 -2.17 115.53
N ASN A 198 1.23 -2.31 115.34
CA ASN A 198 2.22 -1.54 116.09
C ASN A 198 2.40 -0.15 115.44
N HIS A 199 1.96 0.90 116.09
CA HIS A 199 1.96 2.27 115.62
C HIS A 199 3.37 2.76 115.22
N THR A 200 4.40 2.41 115.92
CA THR A 200 5.80 2.82 115.63
C THR A 200 6.27 2.15 114.33
N HIS A 201 6.02 0.86 114.20
CA HIS A 201 6.42 0.07 113.04
C HIS A 201 5.61 0.47 111.76
N PHE A 202 4.33 0.76 111.95
CA PHE A 202 3.47 1.26 110.91
C PHE A 202 4.00 2.62 110.36
N LEU A 203 4.21 3.62 111.25
CA LEU A 203 4.67 4.95 110.89
C LEU A 203 6.05 4.93 110.21
N GLN A 204 6.92 3.99 110.60
CA GLN A 204 8.26 3.85 110.01
C GLN A 204 8.24 3.35 108.59
N SER A 205 7.33 2.46 108.20
CA SER A 205 7.21 1.84 106.86
C SER A 205 6.17 2.53 105.95
N ALA A 206 5.07 3.06 106.52
CA ALA A 206 3.91 3.55 105.86
C ALA A 206 4.23 4.76 104.88
N LYS A 207 5.11 5.65 105.33
CA LYS A 207 5.48 6.81 104.54
C LYS A 207 6.14 6.42 103.17
N SER A 208 7.12 5.54 103.20
CA SER A 208 7.81 5.05 101.99
C SER A 208 6.87 4.27 101.04
N ILE A 209 5.99 3.44 101.63
CA ILE A 209 5.03 2.66 100.88
C ILE A 209 3.94 3.59 100.26
N CYS A 210 3.46 4.55 101.06
CA CYS A 210 2.49 5.54 100.56
C CYS A 210 3.04 6.38 99.39
N GLU A 211 4.27 6.84 99.50
CA GLU A 211 4.97 7.55 98.43
C GLU A 211 5.07 6.65 97.20
N ARG A 212 5.48 5.40 97.36
CA ARG A 212 5.59 4.44 96.24
C ARG A 212 4.23 4.13 95.57
N VAL A 213 3.18 3.95 96.34
CA VAL A 213 1.82 3.75 95.85
C VAL A 213 1.32 5.01 95.15
N SER A 214 1.54 6.19 95.77
CA SER A 214 1.18 7.47 95.16
C SER A 214 1.89 7.71 93.85
N MET A 215 3.18 7.42 93.81
CA MET A 215 3.94 7.51 92.49
C MET A 215 3.42 6.54 91.45
N ALA A 216 3.07 5.30 91.87
CA ALA A 216 2.52 4.26 90.99
C ALA A 216 1.11 4.63 90.45
N THR A 217 0.30 5.37 91.26
CA THR A 217 -1.05 5.83 90.83
C THR A 217 -1.05 7.16 90.15
N ALA A 218 -0.11 8.09 90.41
CA ALA A 218 -0.03 9.39 89.79
C ALA A 218 0.54 9.37 88.36
N SER A 219 1.29 8.33 88.03
CA SER A 219 1.97 8.19 86.75
C SER A 219 1.37 7.04 85.96
N SER A 220 0.22 7.28 85.33
CA SER A 220 -0.38 6.35 84.36
C SER A 220 0.56 5.94 83.21
N GLN A 221 1.56 6.76 82.89
CA GLN A 221 2.56 6.47 81.87
C GLN A 221 3.71 5.54 82.30
N ILE A 222 3.99 5.41 83.61
CA ILE A 222 5.09 4.56 84.07
C ILE A 222 4.65 3.10 84.32
N LEU A 223 3.35 2.86 84.50
CA LEU A 223 2.79 1.54 84.79
C LEU A 223 2.07 0.88 83.64
N LEU A 224 1.64 1.63 82.68
CA LEU A 224 0.97 1.09 81.51
C LEU A 224 1.93 1.19 80.30
N PRO A 225 2.42 0.10 79.79
CA PRO A 225 3.19 0.15 78.53
C PRO A 225 2.30 0.63 77.41
N GLU A 226 2.89 1.34 76.41
CA GLU A 226 2.19 1.68 75.19
C GLU A 226 1.70 0.42 74.50
N ILE A 227 0.37 0.24 74.49
CA ILE A 227 -0.27 -0.91 73.83
C ILE A 227 -0.87 -0.46 72.53
N ASN A 228 -0.39 -0.99 71.41
CA ASN A 228 -0.95 -0.80 70.09
C ASN A 228 -1.87 -1.96 69.72
N LEU A 229 -3.18 -1.79 69.93
CA LEU A 229 -4.21 -2.81 69.62
C LEU A 229 -4.69 -2.70 68.12
N ILE A 230 -4.17 -1.75 67.34
CA ILE A 230 -4.70 -1.41 66.01
C ILE A 230 -4.08 -2.26 64.92
N ASP A 231 -2.99 -3.00 65.17
CA ASP A 231 -2.28 -3.79 64.15
C ASP A 231 -2.63 -5.29 64.23
N ALA A 232 -3.92 -5.59 64.01
CA ALA A 232 -4.43 -6.96 64.02
C ALA A 232 -4.16 -7.73 62.73
N PHE A 233 -3.41 -7.14 61.79
CA PHE A 233 -3.17 -7.69 60.45
C PHE A 233 -4.47 -7.80 59.59
N ASP A 234 -5.44 -6.93 59.86
CA ASP A 234 -6.77 -6.86 59.26
C ASP A 234 -6.84 -5.85 58.10
N THR A 235 -5.82 -4.98 57.94
CA THR A 235 -5.70 -4.00 56.86
C THR A 235 -5.03 -4.56 55.62
N PHE A 236 -5.02 -5.87 55.43
CA PHE A 236 -4.38 -6.58 54.34
C PHE A 236 -5.43 -7.32 53.50
N ALA A 237 -5.43 -7.07 52.17
CA ALA A 237 -6.29 -7.76 51.21
C ALA A 237 -5.49 -8.26 50.01
N LEU A 238 -5.87 -9.42 49.51
CA LEU A 238 -5.37 -9.97 48.26
C LEU A 238 -6.40 -9.68 47.15
N ASP A 239 -6.07 -8.78 46.26
CA ASP A 239 -6.90 -8.48 45.08
C ASP A 239 -6.10 -8.74 43.80
N PHE A 240 -6.51 -9.72 43.03
CA PHE A 240 -5.97 -10.12 41.74
C PHE A 240 -7.02 -10.02 40.62
N THR A 241 -8.03 -9.20 40.78
CA THR A 241 -9.13 -9.06 39.81
C THR A 241 -8.64 -8.61 38.45
N ARG A 242 -7.68 -7.67 38.42
CA ARG A 242 -7.07 -7.17 37.20
C ARG A 242 -6.25 -8.25 36.48
N GLU A 243 -5.41 -8.96 37.23
CA GLU A 243 -4.53 -10.01 36.73
C GLU A 243 -5.34 -11.20 36.20
N LYS A 244 -6.43 -11.58 36.89
CA LYS A 244 -7.36 -12.60 36.39
C LYS A 244 -7.96 -12.23 35.06
N LYS A 245 -8.49 -11.00 34.91
CA LYS A 245 -9.03 -10.51 33.63
C LYS A 245 -8.01 -10.52 32.52
N MET A 246 -6.75 -10.16 32.83
CA MET A 246 -5.67 -10.22 31.84
C MET A 246 -5.37 -11.66 31.39
N LEU A 247 -5.37 -12.62 32.33
CA LEU A 247 -5.16 -14.04 32.02
C LEU A 247 -6.35 -14.64 31.25
N GLU A 248 -7.58 -14.24 31.55
CA GLU A 248 -8.79 -14.67 30.85
C GLU A 248 -8.85 -14.13 29.40
N SER A 249 -8.18 -13.01 29.11
CA SER A 249 -8.12 -12.40 27.80
C SER A 249 -6.92 -12.84 26.94
N LEU A 250 -6.15 -13.83 27.40
CA LEU A 250 -5.05 -14.37 26.62
C LEU A 250 -5.58 -15.04 25.34
N ASP A 251 -5.06 -14.61 24.20
CA ASP A 251 -5.38 -15.16 22.90
C ASP A 251 -4.14 -15.14 22.01
N TYR A 252 -4.19 -15.84 20.87
CA TYR A 252 -3.13 -15.81 19.90
C TYR A 252 -3.21 -14.54 19.04
N LEU A 253 -2.05 -14.04 18.64
CA LEU A 253 -1.94 -12.90 17.75
C LEU A 253 -1.84 -13.37 16.31
N THR A 254 -2.68 -12.84 15.42
CA THR A 254 -2.57 -13.03 13.97
C THR A 254 -1.83 -11.87 13.31
N ALA A 255 -1.28 -12.12 12.11
CA ALA A 255 -0.76 -11.02 11.29
C ALA A 255 -1.87 -9.99 11.01
N PRO A 256 -1.55 -8.70 10.96
CA PRO A 256 -2.55 -7.65 10.74
C PRO A 256 -3.28 -7.82 9.41
N ASN A 257 -4.47 -7.24 9.30
CA ASN A 257 -5.13 -7.12 8.01
C ASN A 257 -4.33 -6.21 7.06
N PRO A 258 -4.40 -6.44 5.74
CA PRO A 258 -3.76 -5.57 4.77
C PRO A 258 -4.26 -4.12 4.94
N PRO A 259 -3.37 -3.14 5.09
CA PRO A 259 -3.78 -1.73 5.10
C PRO A 259 -4.29 -1.32 3.72
N VAL A 260 -5.09 -0.26 3.67
CA VAL A 260 -5.67 0.29 2.44
C VAL A 260 -5.16 1.72 2.24
N ILE A 261 -4.43 1.95 1.16
CA ILE A 261 -4.02 3.31 0.77
C ILE A 261 -5.25 4.09 0.34
N ARG A 262 -5.45 5.27 0.90
CA ARG A 262 -6.54 6.19 0.61
C ARG A 262 -6.04 7.27 -0.35
N GLU A 263 -6.06 6.97 -1.65
CA GLU A 263 -5.53 7.87 -2.67
C GLU A 263 -6.21 9.24 -2.63
N GLU A 264 -7.50 9.29 -2.28
CA GLU A 264 -8.29 10.51 -2.12
C GLU A 264 -7.83 11.44 -0.97
N LEU A 265 -7.10 10.89 0.00
CA LEU A 265 -6.53 11.66 1.12
C LEU A 265 -5.05 11.97 0.93
N CYS A 266 -4.43 11.34 -0.06
CA CYS A 266 -3.02 11.59 -0.37
C CYS A 266 -2.84 12.96 -1.00
N THR A 267 -1.75 13.62 -0.67
CA THR A 267 -1.39 14.92 -1.23
C THR A 267 -0.01 14.88 -1.84
N ALA A 268 0.19 15.67 -2.88
CA ALA A 268 1.46 15.76 -3.57
C ALA A 268 1.90 17.20 -3.78
N SER A 269 3.19 17.44 -3.68
CA SER A 269 3.85 18.64 -4.18
C SER A 269 4.82 18.26 -5.32
N TYR A 270 5.73 19.14 -5.68
CA TYR A 270 6.68 18.86 -6.77
C TYR A 270 7.79 17.87 -6.35
N ASP A 271 8.09 17.76 -5.08
CA ASP A 271 9.18 16.93 -4.53
C ASP A 271 8.76 16.07 -3.34
N THR A 272 7.48 16.12 -2.95
CA THR A 272 6.95 15.34 -1.83
C THR A 272 5.61 14.70 -2.17
N ILE A 273 5.36 13.53 -1.57
CA ILE A 273 4.06 12.88 -1.55
C ILE A 273 3.76 12.45 -0.12
N THR A 274 2.60 12.86 0.40
CA THR A 274 2.07 12.36 1.66
C THR A 274 1.10 11.25 1.37
N VAL A 275 1.45 10.04 1.79
CA VAL A 275 0.65 8.83 1.64
C VAL A 275 -0.17 8.62 2.90
N HIS A 276 -1.48 8.42 2.74
CA HIS A 276 -2.43 8.10 3.80
C HIS A 276 -2.97 6.70 3.60
N TRP A 277 -3.14 5.96 4.71
CA TRP A 277 -3.75 4.63 4.71
C TRP A 277 -4.63 4.41 5.93
N THR A 278 -5.47 3.39 5.85
CA THR A 278 -6.30 2.93 6.96
C THR A 278 -6.02 1.45 7.22
N SER A 279 -6.20 1.04 8.46
CA SER A 279 -6.13 -0.36 8.90
C SER A 279 -7.36 -0.66 9.74
N ASP A 280 -8.02 -1.79 9.48
CA ASP A 280 -9.25 -2.18 10.20
C ASP A 280 -8.94 -2.66 11.63
N ASP A 281 -7.69 -3.07 11.90
CA ASP A 281 -7.22 -3.60 13.18
C ASP A 281 -5.99 -2.83 13.70
N GLU A 282 -6.08 -1.50 13.76
CA GLU A 282 -4.99 -0.60 14.20
C GLU A 282 -4.36 -1.01 15.53
N PHE A 283 -5.15 -1.57 16.44
CA PHE A 283 -4.67 -2.00 17.77
C PHE A 283 -3.74 -3.22 17.72
N SER A 284 -3.80 -4.03 16.66
CA SER A 284 -2.93 -5.19 16.46
C SER A 284 -1.64 -4.85 15.74
N VAL A 285 -1.54 -3.65 15.11
CA VAL A 285 -0.39 -3.21 14.34
C VAL A 285 0.66 -2.60 15.25
N VAL A 286 1.88 -3.12 15.21
CA VAL A 286 3.03 -2.57 15.94
C VAL A 286 3.68 -1.43 15.18
N SER A 287 3.79 -1.57 13.86
CA SER A 287 4.38 -0.54 12.98
C SER A 287 3.97 -0.77 11.53
N TYR A 288 4.12 0.27 10.73
CA TYR A 288 4.02 0.20 9.28
C TYR A 288 5.40 0.38 8.64
N GLU A 289 5.54 -0.16 7.44
CA GLU A 289 6.67 0.05 6.55
C GLU A 289 6.10 0.56 5.21
N LEU A 290 6.60 1.69 4.73
CA LEU A 290 6.24 2.24 3.44
C LEU A 290 7.32 1.89 2.43
N GLN A 291 6.93 1.27 1.34
CA GLN A 291 7.80 0.97 0.21
C GLN A 291 7.34 1.78 -1.00
N TYR A 292 8.28 2.34 -1.76
CA TYR A 292 7.95 3.09 -2.96
C TYR A 292 9.04 2.98 -4.03
N ALA A 293 8.63 3.11 -5.28
CA ALA A 293 9.51 3.11 -6.44
C ALA A 293 8.93 3.98 -7.56
N ILE A 294 9.76 4.38 -8.51
CA ILE A 294 9.30 5.06 -9.73
C ILE A 294 8.49 4.05 -10.56
N PHE A 295 7.29 4.46 -10.98
CA PHE A 295 6.42 3.67 -11.83
C PHE A 295 6.73 3.96 -13.29
N THR A 296 7.26 2.96 -14.01
CA THR A 296 7.47 3.01 -15.47
C THR A 296 6.42 2.13 -16.15
N SER A 297 5.84 2.61 -17.24
CA SER A 297 4.76 1.93 -17.97
C SER A 297 5.15 0.55 -18.54
N GLN A 298 6.45 0.27 -18.69
CA GLN A 298 6.97 -1.01 -19.19
C GLN A 298 7.10 -2.09 -18.10
N ALA A 299 7.01 -1.72 -16.84
CA ALA A 299 7.14 -2.68 -15.73
C ALA A 299 5.75 -3.14 -15.29
N ASN A 300 5.43 -4.41 -15.56
CA ASN A 300 4.30 -5.07 -14.89
C ASN A 300 4.49 -4.96 -13.37
N VAL A 301 3.45 -4.56 -12.64
CA VAL A 301 3.47 -4.45 -11.16
C VAL A 301 4.04 -5.71 -10.52
N VAL A 302 3.76 -6.88 -11.09
CA VAL A 302 4.31 -8.19 -10.64
C VAL A 302 5.82 -8.28 -10.85
N SER A 303 6.38 -7.69 -11.93
CA SER A 303 7.82 -7.66 -12.18
C SER A 303 8.55 -6.69 -11.24
N LEU A 304 7.93 -5.56 -10.92
CA LEU A 304 8.46 -4.58 -9.94
C LEU A 304 8.50 -5.17 -8.53
N CYS A 305 7.49 -5.93 -8.11
CA CYS A 305 7.48 -6.59 -6.80
C CYS A 305 8.58 -7.66 -6.66
N ASN A 306 9.11 -8.19 -7.75
CA ASN A 306 10.17 -9.20 -7.74
C ASN A 306 11.60 -8.63 -7.86
N SER A 307 11.77 -7.35 -8.20
CA SER A 307 13.08 -6.68 -8.25
C SER A 307 13.34 -5.94 -6.95
N VAL A 308 14.01 -6.60 -6.02
CA VAL A 308 14.30 -6.09 -4.66
C VAL A 308 15.18 -4.83 -4.67
N ASP A 309 15.94 -4.60 -5.73
CA ASP A 309 16.98 -3.56 -5.77
C ASP A 309 16.50 -2.14 -6.13
N SER A 310 15.23 -1.96 -6.48
CA SER A 310 14.70 -0.64 -6.92
C SER A 310 13.72 0.02 -5.94
N TRP A 311 13.37 -0.66 -4.84
CA TRP A 311 12.42 -0.15 -3.86
C TRP A 311 13.11 0.63 -2.74
N MET A 312 12.64 1.85 -2.51
CA MET A 312 12.99 2.62 -1.32
C MET A 312 12.07 2.19 -0.17
N ILE A 313 12.66 1.99 1.02
CA ILE A 313 11.95 1.46 2.19
C ILE A 313 12.05 2.43 3.34
N VAL A 314 10.91 2.78 3.92
CA VAL A 314 10.79 3.58 5.14
C VAL A 314 10.18 2.71 6.24
N PRO A 315 10.99 2.22 7.19
CA PRO A 315 10.51 1.33 8.25
C PRO A 315 10.00 2.09 9.48
N ASN A 316 9.35 1.36 10.40
CA ASN A 316 8.99 1.81 11.75
C ASN A 316 8.05 3.01 11.84
N ILE A 317 7.13 3.17 10.90
CA ILE A 317 6.11 4.22 10.93
C ILE A 317 5.04 3.81 11.97
N LYS A 318 4.68 4.76 12.84
CA LYS A 318 3.65 4.56 13.90
C LYS A 318 2.33 5.25 13.58
N GLN A 319 2.31 6.12 12.61
CA GLN A 319 1.14 6.87 12.17
C GLN A 319 0.53 6.23 10.92
N ASN A 320 -0.70 6.60 10.59
CA ASN A 320 -1.41 6.14 9.40
C ASN A 320 -1.16 7.03 8.17
N GLN A 321 -0.05 7.77 8.20
CA GLN A 321 0.42 8.61 7.11
C GLN A 321 1.94 8.79 7.16
N TYR A 322 2.53 9.06 6.00
CA TYR A 322 3.94 9.42 5.91
C TYR A 322 4.19 10.31 4.71
N THR A 323 5.04 11.32 4.88
CA THR A 323 5.46 12.21 3.80
C THR A 323 6.84 11.80 3.30
N VAL A 324 6.90 11.39 2.05
CA VAL A 324 8.16 11.10 1.36
C VAL A 324 8.67 12.38 0.73
N HIS A 325 9.95 12.67 0.95
CA HIS A 325 10.64 13.88 0.46
C HIS A 325 11.71 13.53 -0.58
N GLY A 326 12.14 14.52 -1.34
CA GLY A 326 13.21 14.38 -2.32
C GLY A 326 12.83 13.57 -3.55
N LEU A 327 11.56 13.53 -3.88
CA LEU A 327 11.02 12.89 -5.07
C LEU A 327 11.29 13.74 -6.32
N GLN A 328 11.38 13.08 -7.47
CA GLN A 328 11.50 13.78 -8.76
C GLN A 328 10.16 14.43 -9.13
N CYS A 329 10.21 15.64 -9.66
CA CYS A 329 9.01 16.36 -10.10
C CYS A 329 8.39 15.69 -11.35
N GLY A 330 7.07 15.84 -11.49
CA GLY A 330 6.32 15.31 -12.62
C GLY A 330 6.44 13.79 -12.83
N THR A 331 6.71 13.04 -11.76
CA THR A 331 7.03 11.62 -11.83
C THR A 331 5.96 10.79 -11.12
N ARG A 332 5.58 9.65 -11.73
CA ARG A 332 4.68 8.66 -11.11
C ARG A 332 5.46 7.73 -10.19
N TYR A 333 4.91 7.50 -9.02
CA TYR A 333 5.42 6.55 -8.03
C TYR A 333 4.36 5.51 -7.71
N ILE A 334 4.83 4.31 -7.40
CA ILE A 334 4.03 3.24 -6.84
C ILE A 334 4.39 3.10 -5.36
N PHE A 335 3.37 2.94 -4.52
CA PHE A 335 3.49 2.81 -3.07
C PHE A 335 2.86 1.53 -2.58
N ILE A 336 3.49 0.88 -1.61
CA ILE A 336 2.97 -0.27 -0.88
C ILE A 336 3.18 0.02 0.60
N VAL A 337 2.13 -0.17 1.39
CA VAL A 337 2.18 -0.08 2.85
C VAL A 337 2.11 -1.48 3.43
N LYS A 338 3.03 -1.82 4.30
CA LYS A 338 3.09 -3.09 5.01
C LYS A 338 2.75 -2.85 6.48
N ALA A 339 1.69 -3.47 6.99
CA ALA A 339 1.38 -3.50 8.40
C ALA A 339 2.09 -4.68 9.05
N ILE A 340 2.71 -4.46 10.21
CA ILE A 340 3.61 -5.42 10.87
C ILE A 340 3.23 -5.57 12.33
N ASN A 341 3.19 -6.82 12.79
CA ASN A 341 3.18 -7.16 14.21
C ASN A 341 4.08 -8.38 14.47
N GLN A 342 4.08 -8.92 15.68
CA GLN A 342 4.90 -10.06 16.06
C GLN A 342 4.50 -11.37 15.36
N ALA A 343 3.24 -11.50 14.92
CA ALA A 343 2.74 -12.69 14.21
C ALA A 343 3.10 -12.66 12.73
N GLY A 344 3.43 -11.48 12.16
CA GLY A 344 3.79 -11.36 10.76
C GLY A 344 3.46 -9.98 10.17
N ASN A 345 3.33 -9.95 8.85
CA ASN A 345 3.00 -8.73 8.14
C ASN A 345 2.05 -8.98 6.98
N ARG A 346 1.35 -7.93 6.55
CA ARG A 346 0.50 -7.91 5.36
C ARG A 346 0.72 -6.61 4.61
N CYS A 347 0.73 -6.70 3.27
CA CYS A 347 0.92 -5.57 2.38
C CYS A 347 -0.42 -5.08 1.83
N SER A 348 -0.53 -3.77 1.63
CA SER A 348 -1.63 -3.14 0.89
C SER A 348 -1.62 -3.55 -0.58
N ALA A 349 -2.74 -3.33 -1.27
CA ALA A 349 -2.70 -3.15 -2.72
C ALA A 349 -1.80 -1.95 -3.07
N PRO A 350 -1.12 -1.98 -4.24
CA PRO A 350 -0.30 -0.86 -4.68
C PRO A 350 -1.13 0.39 -4.96
N GLY A 351 -0.74 1.53 -4.38
CA GLY A 351 -1.28 2.85 -4.71
C GLY A 351 -0.39 3.55 -5.73
N LYS A 352 -0.98 4.29 -6.67
CA LYS A 352 -0.27 5.05 -7.71
C LYS A 352 -0.48 6.54 -7.50
N LEU A 353 0.58 7.24 -7.18
CA LEU A 353 0.56 8.69 -6.94
C LEU A 353 1.62 9.36 -7.79
N LYS A 354 1.41 10.63 -8.10
CA LYS A 354 2.36 11.41 -8.89
C LYS A 354 2.72 12.73 -8.21
N THR A 355 3.97 13.13 -8.35
CA THR A 355 4.42 14.46 -7.95
C THR A 355 3.93 15.51 -8.93
N ASN A 356 3.75 16.72 -8.43
CA ASN A 356 3.46 17.87 -9.27
C ASN A 356 4.70 18.33 -10.04
N SER A 357 4.50 19.16 -11.03
CA SER A 357 5.57 19.90 -11.67
C SER A 357 6.17 20.94 -10.72
N GLN A 358 7.42 21.32 -10.97
CA GLN A 358 8.08 22.35 -10.16
C GLN A 358 7.33 23.68 -10.28
N PRO A 359 6.93 24.31 -9.16
CA PRO A 359 6.32 25.62 -9.21
C PRO A 359 7.33 26.70 -9.57
N PHE A 360 6.90 27.69 -10.30
CA PHE A 360 7.70 28.88 -10.58
C PHE A 360 6.83 30.14 -10.60
N LYS A 361 7.46 31.28 -10.51
CA LYS A 361 6.88 32.60 -10.62
C LYS A 361 7.58 33.40 -11.70
N LEU A 362 6.94 34.44 -12.18
CA LEU A 362 7.59 35.41 -13.08
C LEU A 362 8.72 36.13 -12.34
N ASP A 363 9.84 36.35 -13.03
CA ASP A 363 10.95 37.15 -12.49
C ASP A 363 10.80 38.63 -12.88
N PRO A 364 10.45 39.51 -11.93
CA PRO A 364 10.30 40.94 -12.22
C PRO A 364 11.59 41.60 -12.70
N LYS A 365 12.76 41.02 -12.39
CA LYS A 365 14.06 41.54 -12.82
C LYS A 365 14.26 41.33 -14.32
N SER A 366 13.76 40.22 -14.86
CA SER A 366 13.80 39.90 -16.29
C SER A 366 12.78 40.67 -17.12
N ALA A 367 11.70 41.16 -16.49
CA ALA A 367 10.56 41.76 -17.19
C ALA A 367 10.95 43.02 -17.94
N HIS A 368 10.52 43.13 -19.23
CA HIS A 368 10.70 44.33 -20.02
C HIS A 368 10.12 45.54 -19.29
N ARG A 369 10.73 46.74 -19.45
CA ARG A 369 10.32 47.98 -18.76
C ARG A 369 8.85 48.37 -18.97
N LYS A 370 8.25 47.99 -20.10
CA LYS A 370 6.84 48.22 -20.41
C LYS A 370 5.91 47.10 -19.98
N LEU A 371 6.38 46.22 -19.14
CA LEU A 371 5.58 45.17 -18.48
C LEU A 371 5.48 45.42 -17.01
N ARG A 372 4.30 45.18 -16.45
CA ARG A 372 4.06 45.14 -15.01
C ARG A 372 3.80 43.69 -14.60
N VAL A 373 4.55 43.24 -13.62
CA VAL A 373 4.34 41.95 -12.95
C VAL A 373 3.56 42.20 -11.67
N SER A 374 2.54 41.40 -11.42
CA SER A 374 1.71 41.48 -10.20
C SER A 374 2.53 41.24 -8.94
N HIS A 375 1.99 41.59 -7.78
CA HIS A 375 2.65 41.44 -6.49
C HIS A 375 2.94 39.96 -6.14
N ASP A 376 2.05 39.03 -6.54
CA ASP A 376 2.23 37.59 -6.38
C ASP A 376 3.19 36.97 -7.39
N ASN A 377 3.63 37.75 -8.38
CA ASN A 377 4.48 37.37 -9.51
C ASN A 377 3.87 36.28 -10.42
N LEU A 378 2.55 36.19 -10.48
CA LEU A 378 1.87 35.21 -11.33
C LEU A 378 1.26 35.83 -12.59
N THR A 379 0.97 37.13 -12.59
CA THR A 379 0.37 37.84 -13.74
C THR A 379 1.33 38.87 -14.31
N VAL A 380 1.43 38.88 -15.62
CA VAL A 380 2.14 39.92 -16.38
C VAL A 380 1.17 40.65 -17.28
N GLU A 381 1.23 41.96 -17.26
CA GLU A 381 0.37 42.82 -18.07
C GLU A 381 1.18 43.90 -18.81
N ARG A 382 0.60 44.37 -19.89
CA ARG A 382 1.13 45.51 -20.64
C ARG A 382 0.92 46.76 -19.82
N ASP A 383 2.00 47.48 -19.49
CA ASP A 383 1.98 48.79 -18.81
C ASP A 383 2.29 49.91 -19.81
N GLU A 384 1.35 50.76 -20.08
CA GLU A 384 1.51 51.90 -20.96
C GLU A 384 2.13 53.11 -20.24
N THR A 385 2.13 53.08 -18.90
CA THR A 385 2.79 54.10 -18.09
C THR A 385 4.30 53.83 -18.07
N SER A 386 5.11 54.74 -18.61
CA SER A 386 6.57 54.61 -18.64
C SER A 386 7.15 54.68 -17.23
N SER A 387 7.30 53.51 -16.57
CA SER A 387 8.02 53.45 -15.31
C SER A 387 9.53 53.57 -15.53
N LYS A 388 10.20 54.40 -14.73
CA LYS A 388 11.67 54.51 -14.67
C LYS A 388 12.28 53.24 -14.03
N LYS A 389 12.19 52.08 -14.71
CA LYS A 389 12.86 50.87 -14.26
C LYS A 389 14.33 50.93 -14.64
N SER A 390 15.22 50.55 -13.71
CA SER A 390 16.67 50.53 -13.93
C SER A 390 17.09 49.59 -15.06
N HIS A 391 18.11 49.93 -15.80
CA HIS A 391 18.78 49.06 -16.75
C HIS A 391 19.46 47.92 -16.02
N SER A 392 19.14 46.66 -16.35
CA SER A 392 19.90 45.48 -15.91
C SER A 392 20.15 44.58 -17.14
N GLN A 393 21.27 43.88 -17.14
CA GLN A 393 21.62 42.92 -18.19
C GLN A 393 20.60 41.74 -18.29
N GLU A 394 19.90 41.45 -17.22
CA GLU A 394 18.90 40.37 -17.16
C GLU A 394 17.55 40.77 -17.79
N ARG A 395 17.32 42.05 -17.97
CA ARG A 395 16.06 42.61 -18.42
C ARG A 395 15.91 42.57 -19.94
N PHE A 396 14.75 42.10 -20.46
CA PHE A 396 14.40 42.24 -21.85
C PHE A 396 14.40 43.71 -22.28
N SER A 397 15.09 44.00 -23.37
CA SER A 397 15.33 45.39 -23.84
C SER A 397 14.91 45.62 -25.28
N SER A 398 14.31 44.64 -25.98
CA SER A 398 13.83 44.78 -27.36
C SER A 398 12.80 45.91 -27.49
N HIS A 399 12.91 46.71 -28.57
CA HIS A 399 11.94 47.77 -28.86
C HIS A 399 10.55 47.25 -29.21
N SER A 400 10.45 46.00 -29.65
CA SER A 400 9.22 45.42 -30.22
C SER A 400 8.80 44.09 -29.54
N SER A 401 9.61 43.56 -28.61
CA SER A 401 9.31 42.30 -27.90
C SER A 401 9.34 42.50 -26.39
N TYR A 402 8.18 42.40 -25.78
CA TYR A 402 8.00 42.62 -24.36
C TYR A 402 7.98 41.29 -23.60
N GLY A 403 9.16 40.84 -23.19
CA GLY A 403 9.37 39.54 -22.58
C GLY A 403 9.54 39.59 -21.05
N VAL A 404 9.25 38.47 -20.41
CA VAL A 404 9.55 38.14 -19.03
C VAL A 404 9.80 36.65 -18.91
N THR A 405 10.73 36.24 -18.05
CA THR A 405 11.00 34.82 -17.80
C THR A 405 10.43 34.36 -16.46
N GLY A 406 10.28 33.06 -16.30
CA GLY A 406 10.14 32.44 -15.00
C GLY A 406 11.43 32.54 -14.20
N ASN A 407 11.34 32.35 -12.88
CA ASN A 407 12.45 32.42 -11.92
C ASN A 407 13.14 31.06 -11.70
N VAL A 408 12.88 30.08 -12.58
CA VAL A 408 13.47 28.72 -12.52
C VAL A 408 14.25 28.39 -13.79
N TYR A 409 15.26 27.55 -13.63
CA TYR A 409 16.00 26.94 -14.72
C TYR A 409 15.80 25.44 -14.65
N ILE A 410 15.33 24.85 -15.75
CA ILE A 410 14.98 23.44 -15.87
C ILE A 410 16.06 22.76 -16.71
N ASP A 411 16.65 21.68 -16.20
CA ASP A 411 17.72 20.90 -16.82
C ASP A 411 17.46 19.39 -16.80
N SER A 412 16.31 18.97 -16.30
CA SER A 412 15.90 17.55 -16.22
C SER A 412 14.42 17.40 -15.94
N GLY A 413 13.87 16.22 -16.23
CA GLY A 413 12.52 15.80 -15.86
C GLY A 413 11.39 16.39 -16.71
N ARG A 414 10.17 16.10 -16.28
CA ARG A 414 8.93 16.54 -16.94
C ARG A 414 8.26 17.65 -16.16
N HIS A 415 7.88 18.72 -16.84
CA HIS A 415 7.29 19.92 -16.23
C HIS A 415 6.07 20.37 -17.00
N TYR A 416 5.00 20.69 -16.28
CA TYR A 416 3.76 21.17 -16.85
C TYR A 416 3.33 22.48 -16.19
N TRP A 417 2.91 23.42 -16.98
CA TRP A 417 2.30 24.68 -16.51
C TRP A 417 1.25 25.15 -17.50
N GLU A 418 0.41 26.05 -17.05
CA GLU A 418 -0.61 26.66 -17.89
C GLU A 418 -0.48 28.18 -17.90
N ALA A 419 -0.86 28.78 -19.00
CA ALA A 419 -1.02 30.21 -19.14
C ALA A 419 -2.49 30.53 -19.38
N LEU A 420 -3.11 31.28 -18.46
CA LEU A 420 -4.43 31.85 -18.64
C LEU A 420 -4.31 33.08 -19.54
N ILE A 421 -5.06 33.06 -20.65
CA ILE A 421 -5.06 34.14 -21.63
C ILE A 421 -6.12 35.17 -21.21
N GLY A 422 -5.72 36.21 -20.49
CA GLY A 422 -6.60 37.27 -19.98
C GLY A 422 -7.16 38.20 -21.05
N GLY A 423 -7.71 37.62 -22.14
CA GLY A 423 -8.21 38.36 -23.28
C GLY A 423 -7.11 38.93 -24.18
N SER A 424 -5.83 38.55 -23.96
CA SER A 424 -4.74 38.93 -24.85
C SER A 424 -4.90 38.29 -26.24
N THR A 425 -4.76 39.08 -27.26
CA THR A 425 -4.78 38.62 -28.66
C THR A 425 -3.40 38.67 -29.31
N TRP A 426 -2.39 39.11 -28.56
CA TRP A 426 -1.02 39.19 -29.03
C TRP A 426 -0.05 38.84 -27.92
N PHE A 427 0.43 37.61 -27.95
CA PHE A 427 1.32 37.06 -26.93
C PHE A 427 2.18 35.95 -27.52
N ALA A 428 3.24 35.55 -26.79
CA ALA A 428 4.00 34.33 -27.03
C ALA A 428 4.32 33.65 -25.69
N VAL A 429 4.25 32.32 -25.64
CA VAL A 429 4.55 31.47 -24.50
C VAL A 429 5.44 30.32 -24.93
N GLY A 430 6.45 29.99 -24.15
CA GLY A 430 7.33 28.87 -24.41
C GLY A 430 8.53 28.82 -23.46
N ILE A 431 9.68 28.43 -23.98
CA ILE A 431 10.93 28.32 -23.23
C ILE A 431 12.07 29.03 -23.94
N THR A 432 13.08 29.39 -23.18
CA THR A 432 14.31 30.02 -23.69
C THR A 432 15.52 29.57 -22.88
N TYR A 433 16.69 29.52 -23.51
CA TYR A 433 17.95 29.38 -22.78
C TYR A 433 18.26 30.64 -21.94
N LYS A 434 18.98 30.47 -20.85
CA LYS A 434 19.47 31.60 -20.04
C LYS A 434 20.35 32.55 -20.87
N SER A 435 21.15 32.00 -21.79
CA SER A 435 22.06 32.71 -22.66
C SER A 435 21.38 33.46 -23.82
N ALA A 436 20.04 33.31 -23.98
CA ALA A 436 19.33 33.94 -25.10
C ALA A 436 19.45 35.47 -25.08
N PRO A 437 19.65 36.09 -26.26
CA PRO A 437 19.75 37.55 -26.38
C PRO A 437 18.46 38.24 -25.89
N LYS A 438 18.58 39.16 -24.94
CA LYS A 438 17.43 39.90 -24.37
C LYS A 438 16.93 41.07 -25.21
N HIS A 439 17.69 41.44 -26.22
CA HIS A 439 17.34 42.50 -27.19
C HIS A 439 16.64 41.98 -28.45
N GLU A 440 16.54 40.66 -28.61
CA GLU A 440 15.90 40.03 -29.74
C GLU A 440 14.49 39.54 -29.41
N TRP A 441 13.69 39.26 -30.45
CA TRP A 441 12.40 38.62 -30.33
C TRP A 441 12.55 37.17 -29.95
N VAL A 442 11.78 36.75 -28.94
CA VAL A 442 11.69 35.33 -28.53
C VAL A 442 11.08 34.55 -29.72
N GLY A 443 11.74 33.46 -30.12
CA GLY A 443 11.39 32.68 -31.32
C GLY A 443 12.11 33.09 -32.60
N LYS A 444 12.81 34.23 -32.61
CA LYS A 444 13.68 34.64 -33.74
C LYS A 444 15.06 34.01 -33.72
N ASN A 445 15.58 33.73 -32.52
CA ASN A 445 16.89 33.13 -32.32
C ASN A 445 16.82 31.62 -32.12
N ALA A 446 17.95 30.94 -32.21
CA ALA A 446 18.07 29.50 -31.99
C ALA A 446 17.99 29.09 -30.51
N ALA A 447 17.85 30.06 -29.56
CA ALA A 447 17.85 29.85 -28.13
C ALA A 447 16.44 29.90 -27.50
N SER A 448 15.40 29.94 -28.31
CA SER A 448 14.01 30.04 -27.81
C SER A 448 13.01 29.34 -28.73
N TRP A 449 12.01 28.72 -28.10
CA TRP A 449 10.91 27.97 -28.72
C TRP A 449 9.60 28.45 -28.12
N VAL A 450 8.71 28.98 -28.94
CA VAL A 450 7.46 29.57 -28.47
C VAL A 450 6.28 29.26 -29.40
N LEU A 451 5.12 29.16 -28.78
CA LEU A 451 3.83 29.29 -29.44
C LEU A 451 3.38 30.75 -29.30
N SER A 452 2.96 31.35 -30.39
CA SER A 452 2.56 32.75 -30.45
C SER A 452 1.17 32.92 -31.06
N ARG A 453 0.44 33.89 -30.58
CA ARG A 453 -0.80 34.40 -31.15
C ARG A 453 -0.60 35.85 -31.60
N CYS A 454 -0.97 36.16 -32.84
CA CYS A 454 -1.06 37.53 -33.35
C CYS A 454 -2.46 37.71 -33.92
N ASN A 455 -3.34 38.38 -33.17
CA ASN A 455 -4.78 38.50 -33.48
C ASN A 455 -5.45 37.13 -33.65
N ASN A 456 -5.77 36.78 -34.91
CA ASN A 456 -6.44 35.51 -35.26
C ASN A 456 -5.48 34.44 -35.75
N SER A 457 -4.19 34.75 -35.87
CA SER A 457 -3.18 33.83 -36.39
C SER A 457 -2.39 33.21 -35.24
N TRP A 458 -2.25 31.88 -35.29
CA TRP A 458 -1.46 31.09 -34.37
C TRP A 458 -0.26 30.50 -35.12
N ALA A 459 0.89 30.55 -34.50
CA ALA A 459 2.10 29.96 -35.06
C ALA A 459 3.08 29.56 -33.97
N VAL A 460 3.85 28.50 -34.20
CA VAL A 460 5.04 28.21 -33.42
C VAL A 460 6.25 28.82 -34.10
N ARG A 461 7.21 29.30 -33.27
CA ARG A 461 8.37 30.04 -33.74
C ARG A 461 9.65 29.52 -33.06
N HIS A 462 10.67 29.28 -33.90
CA HIS A 462 12.03 28.95 -33.48
C HIS A 462 13.01 29.30 -34.59
N ASN A 463 14.16 29.93 -34.26
CA ASN A 463 15.25 30.23 -35.18
C ASN A 463 14.78 30.92 -36.46
N SER A 464 13.96 31.97 -36.34
CA SER A 464 13.33 32.72 -37.42
C SER A 464 12.39 31.93 -38.34
N LYS A 465 12.14 30.65 -38.03
CA LYS A 465 11.10 29.85 -38.70
C LYS A 465 9.77 30.04 -37.98
N GLU A 466 8.72 30.16 -38.78
CA GLU A 466 7.34 30.29 -38.33
C GLU A 466 6.52 29.20 -38.99
N ILE A 467 5.83 28.41 -38.20
CA ILE A 467 4.95 27.33 -38.64
C ILE A 467 3.54 27.70 -38.18
N PRO A 468 2.61 28.00 -39.07
CA PRO A 468 1.23 28.26 -38.69
C PRO A 468 0.59 26.99 -38.12
N ILE A 469 -0.26 27.17 -37.12
CA ILE A 469 -1.04 26.08 -36.52
C ILE A 469 -2.52 26.45 -36.50
N ASP A 470 -3.36 25.43 -36.65
CA ASP A 470 -4.80 25.59 -36.47
C ASP A 470 -5.14 25.50 -34.98
N SER A 471 -5.68 26.57 -34.42
CA SER A 471 -6.17 26.58 -33.04
C SER A 471 -7.51 27.30 -32.99
N SER A 472 -8.32 26.91 -32.01
CA SER A 472 -9.61 27.55 -31.79
C SER A 472 -9.41 29.03 -31.42
N GLN A 473 -10.22 29.92 -31.96
CA GLN A 473 -10.21 31.34 -31.62
C GLN A 473 -10.55 31.59 -30.14
N HIS A 474 -11.07 30.60 -29.44
CA HIS A 474 -11.56 30.68 -28.08
C HIS A 474 -10.62 30.06 -27.05
N LEU A 475 -9.36 29.76 -27.41
CA LEU A 475 -8.37 29.23 -26.46
C LEU A 475 -8.25 30.19 -25.26
N ARG A 476 -8.61 29.72 -24.07
CA ARG A 476 -8.57 30.50 -22.82
C ARG A 476 -7.41 30.08 -21.92
N ARG A 477 -6.97 28.85 -22.06
CA ARG A 477 -5.95 28.24 -21.22
C ARG A 477 -5.00 27.40 -22.07
N LEU A 478 -3.77 27.84 -22.16
CA LEU A 478 -2.71 27.17 -22.91
C LEU A 478 -1.88 26.31 -21.95
N GLY A 479 -1.87 25.00 -22.16
CA GLY A 479 -1.01 24.05 -21.45
C GLY A 479 0.34 23.91 -22.15
N VAL A 480 1.41 23.86 -21.39
CA VAL A 480 2.78 23.64 -21.88
C VAL A 480 3.38 22.46 -21.12
N LEU A 481 3.78 21.44 -21.84
CA LEU A 481 4.50 20.27 -21.31
C LEU A 481 5.92 20.27 -21.86
N LEU A 482 6.88 20.40 -20.97
CA LEU A 482 8.31 20.25 -21.25
C LEU A 482 8.76 18.90 -20.71
N ASP A 483 9.24 18.05 -21.58
CA ASP A 483 10.03 16.87 -21.20
C ASP A 483 11.48 17.15 -21.62
N TYR A 484 12.29 17.56 -20.62
CA TYR A 484 13.66 17.96 -20.88
C TYR A 484 14.53 16.76 -21.28
N ASP A 485 14.28 15.61 -20.68
CA ASP A 485 15.10 14.41 -20.86
C ASP A 485 14.85 13.76 -22.23
N SER A 486 13.59 13.74 -22.70
CA SER A 486 13.23 13.27 -24.03
C SER A 486 13.47 14.33 -25.12
N GLY A 487 13.68 15.57 -24.73
CA GLY A 487 13.88 16.68 -25.68
C GLY A 487 12.59 17.12 -26.36
N SER A 488 11.46 17.17 -25.67
CA SER A 488 10.19 17.59 -26.26
C SER A 488 9.56 18.78 -25.55
N LEU A 489 8.98 19.70 -26.32
CA LEU A 489 8.17 20.81 -25.82
C LEU A 489 6.83 20.81 -26.56
N SER A 490 5.77 20.51 -25.82
CA SER A 490 4.43 20.35 -26.37
C SER A 490 3.46 21.42 -25.86
N PHE A 491 2.54 21.83 -26.72
CA PHE A 491 1.51 22.82 -26.43
C PHE A 491 0.13 22.20 -26.59
N TYR A 492 -0.78 22.56 -25.70
CA TYR A 492 -2.14 22.01 -25.63
C TYR A 492 -3.18 23.08 -25.35
N ASP A 493 -4.38 22.90 -25.85
CA ASP A 493 -5.56 23.53 -25.27
C ASP A 493 -5.90 22.77 -23.97
N ALA A 494 -5.61 23.38 -22.81
CA ALA A 494 -5.79 22.74 -21.52
C ALA A 494 -7.28 22.56 -21.11
N VAL A 495 -8.22 23.24 -21.78
CA VAL A 495 -9.67 23.09 -21.57
C VAL A 495 -10.22 21.99 -22.46
N GLY A 496 -9.87 22.00 -23.74
CA GLY A 496 -10.32 21.04 -24.73
C GLY A 496 -9.48 19.76 -24.77
N SER A 497 -8.41 19.66 -24.00
CA SER A 497 -7.44 18.53 -24.01
C SER A 497 -6.90 18.25 -25.42
N GLN A 498 -6.77 19.27 -26.24
CA GLN A 498 -6.35 19.16 -27.63
C GLN A 498 -4.85 19.47 -27.76
N HIS A 499 -4.10 18.56 -28.40
CA HIS A 499 -2.72 18.80 -28.80
C HIS A 499 -2.66 19.86 -29.91
N LEU A 500 -1.76 20.83 -29.74
CA LEU A 500 -1.57 21.91 -30.70
C LEU A 500 -0.29 21.73 -31.52
N TYR A 501 0.83 21.49 -30.86
CA TYR A 501 2.13 21.32 -31.50
C TYR A 501 3.16 20.73 -30.55
N THR A 502 4.15 20.00 -31.07
CA THR A 502 5.35 19.54 -30.36
C THR A 502 6.61 19.93 -31.12
N PHE A 503 7.55 20.53 -30.41
CA PHE A 503 8.93 20.68 -30.85
C PHE A 503 9.76 19.49 -30.39
N ASP A 504 10.55 18.91 -31.29
CA ASP A 504 11.62 17.96 -30.95
C ASP A 504 12.94 18.74 -30.84
N ILE A 505 13.58 18.69 -29.68
CA ILE A 505 14.68 19.58 -29.30
C ILE A 505 15.81 18.77 -28.67
N THR A 506 17.04 19.01 -29.08
CA THR A 506 18.21 18.57 -28.33
C THR A 506 18.68 19.72 -27.45
N PHE A 507 18.37 19.68 -26.18
CA PHE A 507 18.77 20.73 -25.24
C PHE A 507 20.26 20.67 -24.96
N SER A 508 20.91 21.82 -24.96
CA SER A 508 22.35 21.98 -24.63
C SER A 508 22.60 22.77 -23.36
N GLN A 509 21.58 23.41 -22.80
CA GLN A 509 21.64 24.26 -21.61
C GLN A 509 20.32 24.19 -20.87
N PRO A 510 20.29 24.51 -19.56
CA PRO A 510 19.04 24.68 -18.83
C PRO A 510 18.15 25.73 -19.48
N VAL A 511 16.85 25.43 -19.51
CA VAL A 511 15.82 26.31 -20.08
C VAL A 511 15.01 26.99 -18.98
N CYS A 512 14.42 28.12 -19.28
CA CYS A 512 13.43 28.77 -18.41
C CYS A 512 12.15 29.08 -19.19
N PRO A 513 10.98 29.03 -18.53
CA PRO A 513 9.72 29.49 -19.14
C PRO A 513 9.84 30.96 -19.56
N VAL A 514 9.29 31.32 -20.70
CA VAL A 514 9.30 32.67 -21.25
C VAL A 514 7.91 33.09 -21.73
N PHE A 515 7.58 34.34 -21.48
CA PHE A 515 6.29 34.92 -21.81
C PHE A 515 6.50 36.29 -22.44
N ASN A 516 5.82 36.53 -23.56
CA ASN A 516 5.77 37.85 -24.20
C ASN A 516 4.34 38.34 -24.25
N VAL A 517 4.11 39.59 -23.91
CA VAL A 517 2.77 40.19 -23.85
C VAL A 517 2.78 41.54 -24.52
N TRP A 518 2.03 41.70 -25.61
CA TRP A 518 1.89 42.98 -26.34
C TRP A 518 0.61 43.73 -25.97
N ASN A 519 -0.42 43.02 -25.51
CA ASN A 519 -1.66 43.65 -25.05
C ASN A 519 -2.29 42.83 -23.92
N ARG A 520 -3.03 43.48 -23.02
CA ARG A 520 -3.71 42.91 -21.87
C ARG A 520 -2.74 42.14 -20.97
N CYS A 521 -3.11 40.93 -20.54
CA CYS A 521 -2.34 40.17 -19.55
C CYS A 521 -2.30 38.68 -19.82
N LEU A 522 -1.32 38.02 -19.22
CA LEU A 522 -1.23 36.57 -19.04
C LEU A 522 -1.05 36.24 -17.56
N THR A 523 -1.75 35.23 -17.08
CA THR A 523 -1.58 34.71 -15.71
C THR A 523 -1.07 33.26 -15.78
N ILE A 524 -0.09 32.93 -14.94
CA ILE A 524 0.58 31.65 -14.96
C ILE A 524 0.05 30.77 -13.83
N LEU A 525 -0.22 29.52 -14.14
CA LEU A 525 -0.50 28.45 -13.22
C LEU A 525 0.63 27.43 -13.30
N SER A 526 1.46 27.35 -12.29
CA SER A 526 2.58 26.42 -12.18
C SER A 526 2.47 25.53 -10.95
N GLY A 527 3.28 24.50 -10.83
CA GLY A 527 3.17 23.53 -9.74
C GLY A 527 1.98 22.57 -9.89
N LEU A 528 1.45 22.46 -11.09
CA LEU A 528 0.33 21.57 -11.41
C LEU A 528 0.81 20.14 -11.63
N PRO A 529 -0.02 19.12 -11.33
CA PRO A 529 0.23 17.76 -11.81
C PRO A 529 0.15 17.72 -13.34
N ILE A 530 0.94 16.85 -13.96
CA ILE A 530 0.79 16.57 -15.39
C ILE A 530 -0.58 15.91 -15.59
N PRO A 531 -1.47 16.46 -16.45
CA PRO A 531 -2.77 15.86 -16.70
C PRO A 531 -2.68 14.43 -17.24
N ASP A 532 -3.59 13.56 -16.83
CA ASP A 532 -3.56 12.12 -17.20
C ASP A 532 -3.67 11.91 -18.71
N TYR A 533 -4.45 12.73 -19.42
CA TYR A 533 -4.59 12.65 -20.88
C TYR A 533 -3.29 12.96 -21.66
N LEU A 534 -2.28 13.52 -21.01
CA LEU A 534 -0.96 13.78 -21.62
C LEU A 534 0.02 12.63 -21.40
N GLU A 535 -0.33 11.65 -20.57
CA GLU A 535 0.53 10.51 -20.27
C GLU A 535 0.21 9.30 -21.14
N ASP A 536 -1.02 9.19 -21.66
CA ASP A 536 -1.46 8.07 -22.51
C ASP A 536 -1.04 8.21 -23.99
N THR A 537 -0.48 9.34 -24.40
CA THR A 537 -0.05 9.58 -25.78
C THR A 537 1.25 8.87 -26.17
N ASP A 538 2.01 8.35 -25.21
CA ASP A 538 3.24 7.59 -25.48
C ASP A 538 2.99 6.15 -26.01
N TYR A 539 1.72 5.73 -26.17
CA TYR A 539 1.35 4.38 -26.65
C TYR A 539 0.96 4.29 -28.12
N ASN A 540 0.90 5.41 -28.87
CA ASN A 540 0.41 5.43 -30.27
C ASN A 540 1.36 6.03 -31.29
N ASN A 541 2.68 6.06 -31.04
CA ASN A 541 3.66 6.40 -32.09
C ASN A 541 4.73 5.32 -32.26
#